data_5af8edb1d87ebf1404d66afb4c1caf4d
#
_entry.id   5af8edb1d87ebf1404d66afb4c1caf4d
#
_cell.length_a   1.000
_cell.length_b   1.000
_cell.length_c   1.000
_cell.angle_alpha   90.00
_cell.angle_beta   90.00
_cell.angle_gamma   90.00
#
_symmetry.space_group_name_H-M   'P 1'
#
loop_
_entity.id
_entity.type
_entity.pdbx_description
1 polymer ?
#
loop_
_entity_poly.entity_id
_entity_poly.type
_entity_poly.pdbx_seq_one_letter_code
_entity_poly.pdbx_strand_id
1 'polypeptide(L)'
;ITYISPAFGNSKKERVLDGDMGIDRLVRIACNDFSAPLEFTIQERFRRPEYATWNDLTVTEWNHQTNLPSELHKINAGIFVYGYFDPKRGDFVNWVAADTMRLIYAVSIGQLKYKRFENERSGQTFVSFAFDDLRQSEVIFKEMKDRCIFGQISK
;
A
#
# COMPACT_ATOMS: atom_id res chain seq x y z
N ILE A 1 16.25 11.29 6.45
CA ILE A 1 15.06 11.49 5.57
C ILE A 1 14.93 12.97 5.35
N THR A 2 15.19 13.41 4.14
CA THR A 2 15.26 14.84 3.85
C THR A 2 13.97 15.40 3.24
N TYR A 3 13.12 14.54 2.65
CA TYR A 3 11.92 15.03 1.99
C TYR A 3 10.89 13.93 1.75
N ILE A 4 9.64 14.15 2.17
CA ILE A 4 8.47 13.37 1.80
C ILE A 4 7.53 14.35 1.09
N SER A 5 7.31 14.16 -0.20
CA SER A 5 6.33 14.93 -0.95
C SER A 5 5.04 14.12 -1.05
N PRO A 6 3.89 14.65 -0.62
CA PRO A 6 2.64 14.07 -1.03
C PRO A 6 2.52 14.21 -2.55
N ALA A 7 2.07 13.15 -3.21
CA ALA A 7 1.73 13.22 -4.63
C ALA A 7 0.42 13.99 -4.86
N PHE A 8 -0.22 14.45 -3.77
CA PHE A 8 -1.45 15.23 -3.80
C PHE A 8 -1.15 16.69 -4.06
N GLY A 9 -1.50 17.16 -5.23
CA GLY A 9 -1.49 18.54 -5.59
C GLY A 9 -2.41 18.82 -6.76
N ASN A 10 -2.58 20.10 -7.03
CA ASN A 10 -3.41 20.56 -8.16
C ASN A 10 -2.67 20.52 -9.50
N SER A 11 -1.41 20.11 -9.52
CA SER A 11 -0.66 20.03 -10.75
C SER A 11 -1.06 18.80 -11.59
N LYS A 12 -0.94 18.91 -12.91
CA LYS A 12 -1.23 17.80 -13.83
C LYS A 12 -0.35 16.58 -13.54
N LYS A 13 0.92 16.80 -13.15
CA LYS A 13 1.88 15.73 -12.81
C LYS A 13 1.43 14.94 -11.58
N GLU A 14 0.96 15.62 -10.53
CA GLU A 14 0.53 14.97 -9.30
C GLU A 14 -0.74 14.14 -9.50
N ARG A 15 -1.69 14.61 -10.32
CA ARG A 15 -2.88 13.83 -10.67
C ARG A 15 -2.57 12.57 -11.46
N VAL A 16 -1.55 12.60 -12.33
CA VAL A 16 -1.09 11.41 -13.06
C VAL A 16 -0.44 10.42 -12.09
N LEU A 17 0.38 10.87 -11.15
CA LEU A 17 1.02 9.98 -10.17
C LEU A 17 -0.02 9.28 -9.29
N ASP A 18 -0.98 10.02 -8.75
CA ASP A 18 -2.03 9.46 -7.88
C ASP A 18 -3.05 8.62 -8.69
N GLY A 19 -3.70 9.25 -9.68
CA GLY A 19 -4.83 8.65 -10.40
C GLY A 19 -4.46 7.53 -11.37
N ASP A 20 -3.39 7.71 -12.14
CA ASP A 20 -3.02 6.80 -13.22
C ASP A 20 -1.96 5.78 -12.81
N MET A 21 -1.07 6.15 -11.87
CA MET A 21 0.05 5.31 -11.46
C MET A 21 -0.09 4.74 -10.04
N GLY A 22 -1.11 5.13 -9.28
CA GLY A 22 -1.30 4.66 -7.91
C GLY A 22 -0.09 4.96 -7.02
N ILE A 23 0.40 6.20 -7.04
CA ILE A 23 1.52 6.68 -6.23
C ILE A 23 1.03 7.83 -5.37
N ASP A 24 0.92 7.60 -4.07
CA ASP A 24 0.50 8.62 -3.11
C ASP A 24 1.65 9.48 -2.61
N ARG A 25 2.86 8.89 -2.52
CA ARG A 25 4.05 9.60 -2.03
C ARG A 25 5.31 9.27 -2.82
N LEU A 26 6.14 10.27 -2.98
CA LEU A 26 7.54 10.15 -3.37
C LEU A 26 8.41 10.41 -2.15
N VAL A 27 9.25 9.45 -1.77
CA VAL A 27 10.19 9.56 -0.65
C VAL A 27 11.60 9.66 -1.20
N ARG A 28 12.33 10.69 -0.72
CA ARG A 28 13.74 10.89 -1.05
C ARG A 28 14.55 10.85 0.24
N ILE A 29 15.56 9.99 0.27
CA ILE A 29 16.50 9.88 1.37
C ILE A 29 17.87 10.31 0.88
N ALA A 30 18.36 11.44 1.38
CA ALA A 30 19.76 11.82 1.21
C ALA A 30 20.60 11.08 2.24
N CYS A 31 21.62 10.40 1.78
CA CYS A 31 22.56 9.67 2.60
C CYS A 31 23.98 10.08 2.21
N ASN A 32 24.82 10.40 3.19
CA ASN A 32 26.18 10.88 2.93
C ASN A 32 27.06 9.83 2.23
N ASP A 33 26.69 8.55 2.35
CA ASP A 33 27.44 7.44 1.78
C ASP A 33 27.10 7.16 0.31
N PHE A 34 26.10 7.85 -0.25
CA PHE A 34 25.69 7.68 -1.64
C PHE A 34 25.85 8.97 -2.43
N SER A 35 26.33 8.84 -3.66
CA SER A 35 26.52 9.97 -4.60
C SER A 35 25.20 10.59 -5.07
N ALA A 36 24.08 9.88 -4.93
CA ALA A 36 22.76 10.36 -5.26
C ALA A 36 21.75 9.92 -4.16
N PRO A 37 20.69 10.71 -3.94
CA PRO A 37 19.65 10.33 -2.99
C PRO A 37 18.93 9.05 -3.46
N LEU A 38 18.54 8.21 -2.50
CA LEU A 38 17.64 7.10 -2.76
C LEU A 38 16.22 7.64 -2.91
N GLU A 39 15.55 7.23 -3.97
CA GLU A 39 14.14 7.59 -4.22
C GLU A 39 13.29 6.34 -4.31
N PHE A 40 12.13 6.36 -3.66
CA PHE A 40 11.13 5.31 -3.80
C PHE A 40 9.72 5.89 -3.68
N THR A 41 8.78 5.16 -4.22
CA THR A 41 7.38 5.55 -4.31
C THR A 41 6.53 4.69 -3.38
N ILE A 42 5.51 5.29 -2.77
CA ILE A 42 4.60 4.64 -1.84
C ILE A 42 3.17 4.83 -2.33
N GLN A 43 2.41 3.73 -2.35
CA GLN A 43 0.96 3.70 -2.37
C GLN A 43 0.46 3.49 -0.95
N GLU A 44 -0.53 4.25 -0.51
CA GLU A 44 -1.14 4.14 0.82
C GLU A 44 -2.61 3.78 0.71
N ARG A 45 -3.06 2.81 1.49
CA ARG A 45 -4.48 2.50 1.61
C ARG A 45 -4.85 2.16 3.04
N PHE A 46 -5.74 2.94 3.60
CA PHE A 46 -6.19 2.74 4.98
C PHE A 46 -7.68 2.46 5.01
N ARG A 47 -8.04 1.41 5.73
CA ARG A 47 -9.42 1.00 5.97
C ARG A 47 -9.86 1.37 7.39
N ARG A 48 -11.16 1.33 7.60
CA ARG A 48 -11.76 1.54 8.91
C ARG A 48 -11.38 0.43 9.89
N PRO A 49 -11.30 0.73 11.21
CA PRO A 49 -10.81 -0.21 12.21
C PRO A 49 -11.71 -1.44 12.39
N GLU A 50 -13.01 -1.34 12.10
CA GLU A 50 -13.95 -2.46 12.17
C GLU A 50 -13.60 -3.63 11.26
N TYR A 51 -12.82 -3.38 10.20
CA TYR A 51 -12.36 -4.42 9.26
C TYR A 51 -11.03 -5.07 9.68
N ALA A 52 -10.40 -4.61 10.77
CA ALA A 52 -9.08 -5.12 11.19
C ALA A 52 -9.09 -6.61 11.56
N THR A 53 -10.25 -7.16 11.93
CA THR A 53 -10.41 -8.59 12.21
C THR A 53 -10.22 -9.48 10.97
N TRP A 54 -10.32 -8.93 9.77
CA TRP A 54 -10.10 -9.68 8.52
C TRP A 54 -8.62 -9.99 8.31
N ASN A 55 -7.73 -9.18 8.88
CA ASN A 55 -6.28 -9.36 8.85
C ASN A 55 -5.76 -9.63 7.43
N ASP A 56 -6.21 -8.81 6.50
CA ASP A 56 -5.95 -8.93 5.07
C ASP A 56 -5.56 -7.61 4.41
N LEU A 57 -4.93 -7.70 3.27
CA LEU A 57 -4.71 -6.61 2.32
C LEU A 57 -5.73 -6.76 1.19
N THR A 58 -6.63 -5.80 1.05
CA THR A 58 -7.67 -5.81 0.02
C THR A 58 -7.48 -4.66 -0.96
N VAL A 59 -7.44 -4.98 -2.25
CA VAL A 59 -7.37 -4.01 -3.34
C VAL A 59 -8.48 -4.22 -4.35
N THR A 60 -8.85 -3.15 -5.06
CA THR A 60 -9.81 -3.22 -6.16
C THR A 60 -9.12 -3.77 -7.40
N GLU A 61 -9.69 -4.79 -8.02
CA GLU A 61 -9.18 -5.39 -9.25
C GLU A 61 -9.84 -4.78 -10.48
N TRP A 62 -11.18 -4.68 -10.45
CA TRP A 62 -11.98 -4.24 -11.58
C TRP A 62 -13.11 -3.32 -11.16
N ASN A 63 -13.43 -2.34 -12.01
CA ASN A 63 -14.59 -1.47 -11.83
C ASN A 63 -15.59 -1.75 -12.97
N HIS A 64 -16.72 -2.38 -12.63
CA HIS A 64 -17.76 -2.75 -13.60
C HIS A 64 -18.55 -1.55 -14.13
N GLN A 65 -18.62 -0.44 -13.39
CA GLN A 65 -19.33 0.76 -13.85
C GLN A 65 -18.58 1.44 -14.99
N THR A 66 -17.26 1.47 -14.92
CA THR A 66 -16.41 2.06 -15.98
C THR A 66 -15.89 1.04 -16.97
N ASN A 67 -16.05 -0.25 -16.66
CA ASN A 67 -15.48 -1.38 -17.40
C ASN A 67 -13.94 -1.28 -17.57
N LEU A 68 -13.25 -0.84 -16.53
CA LEU A 68 -11.80 -0.63 -16.55
C LEU A 68 -11.10 -1.38 -15.41
N PRO A 69 -9.84 -1.80 -15.63
CA PRO A 69 -8.95 -2.26 -14.56
C PRO A 69 -8.84 -1.20 -13.47
N SER A 70 -8.75 -1.64 -12.22
CA SER A 70 -8.69 -0.76 -11.07
C SER A 70 -7.32 -0.83 -10.39
N GLU A 71 -7.27 -0.52 -9.11
CA GLU A 71 -6.07 -0.28 -8.30
C GLU A 71 -4.98 -1.35 -8.49
N LEU A 72 -5.31 -2.64 -8.39
CA LEU A 72 -4.34 -3.73 -8.52
C LEU A 72 -3.51 -3.67 -9.81
N HIS A 73 -4.11 -3.24 -10.90
CA HIS A 73 -3.46 -3.15 -12.21
C HIS A 73 -2.74 -1.82 -12.45
N LYS A 74 -2.89 -0.86 -11.54
CA LYS A 74 -2.33 0.50 -11.66
C LYS A 74 -1.19 0.76 -10.69
N ILE A 75 -1.02 -0.08 -9.66
CA ILE A 75 0.01 0.14 -8.63
C ILE A 75 1.40 0.06 -9.28
N ASN A 76 2.06 1.21 -9.37
CA ASN A 76 3.45 1.34 -9.80
C ASN A 76 4.36 1.82 -8.65
N ALA A 77 3.82 1.94 -7.44
CA ALA A 77 4.61 2.25 -6.27
C ALA A 77 5.53 1.07 -5.92
N GLY A 78 6.76 1.34 -5.48
CA GLY A 78 7.68 0.31 -5.02
C GLY A 78 7.23 -0.32 -3.70
N ILE A 79 6.55 0.49 -2.86
CA ILE A 79 6.06 0.09 -1.54
C ILE A 79 4.56 0.32 -1.46
N PHE A 80 3.83 -0.68 -0.97
CA PHE A 80 2.42 -0.56 -0.65
C PHE A 80 2.22 -0.61 0.87
N VAL A 81 1.81 0.51 1.46
CA VAL A 81 1.46 0.60 2.88
C VAL A 81 -0.05 0.42 3.02
N TYR A 82 -0.43 -0.61 3.74
CA TYR A 82 -1.83 -0.95 3.96
C TYR A 82 -2.10 -1.13 5.45
N GLY A 83 -3.26 -0.64 5.93
CA GLY A 83 -3.59 -0.78 7.34
C GLY A 83 -5.02 -0.41 7.69
N TYR A 84 -5.31 -0.53 8.98
CA TYR A 84 -6.59 -0.19 9.58
C TYR A 84 -6.38 0.94 10.57
N PHE A 85 -6.91 2.12 10.22
CA PHE A 85 -6.73 3.33 11.00
C PHE A 85 -7.98 3.64 11.83
N ASP A 86 -7.78 3.89 13.13
CA ASP A 86 -8.85 4.34 14.04
C ASP A 86 -8.77 5.87 14.23
N PRO A 87 -9.67 6.63 13.59
CA PRO A 87 -9.66 8.09 13.70
C PRO A 87 -10.01 8.59 15.12
N LYS A 88 -10.72 7.79 15.94
CA LYS A 88 -11.05 8.15 17.31
C LYS A 88 -9.83 8.09 18.23
N ARG A 89 -8.91 7.16 17.96
CA ARG A 89 -7.66 7.00 18.69
C ARG A 89 -6.51 7.77 18.07
N GLY A 90 -6.67 8.21 16.80
CA GLY A 90 -5.61 8.85 16.03
C GLY A 90 -4.43 7.90 15.74
N ASP A 91 -4.68 6.58 15.68
CA ASP A 91 -3.62 5.57 15.57
C ASP A 91 -4.08 4.36 14.74
N PHE A 92 -3.12 3.57 14.27
CA PHE A 92 -3.42 2.31 13.58
C PHE A 92 -3.75 1.19 14.55
N VAL A 93 -4.75 0.37 14.19
CA VAL A 93 -5.03 -0.91 14.83
C VAL A 93 -3.99 -1.94 14.37
N ASN A 94 -3.72 -1.94 13.07
CA ASN A 94 -2.72 -2.79 12.43
C ASN A 94 -2.30 -2.17 11.09
N TRP A 95 -1.06 -2.39 10.66
CA TRP A 95 -0.58 -1.99 9.35
C TRP A 95 0.58 -2.88 8.88
N VAL A 96 0.77 -2.94 7.58
CA VAL A 96 1.86 -3.63 6.90
C VAL A 96 2.45 -2.75 5.80
N ALA A 97 3.74 -2.93 5.53
CA ALA A 97 4.39 -2.41 4.34
C ALA A 97 4.83 -3.59 3.48
N ALA A 98 4.35 -3.63 2.27
CA ALA A 98 4.55 -4.69 1.30
C ALA A 98 5.44 -4.21 0.15
N ASP A 99 6.32 -5.09 -0.32
CA ASP A 99 7.05 -4.93 -1.57
C ASP A 99 6.10 -5.23 -2.73
N THR A 100 5.78 -4.21 -3.51
CA THR A 100 4.81 -4.33 -4.60
C THR A 100 5.28 -5.27 -5.70
N MET A 101 6.58 -5.26 -6.01
CA MET A 101 7.13 -6.14 -7.04
C MET A 101 7.09 -7.60 -6.61
N ARG A 102 7.41 -7.89 -5.35
CA ARG A 102 7.26 -9.23 -4.77
C ARG A 102 5.79 -9.68 -4.76
N LEU A 103 4.86 -8.79 -4.40
CA LEU A 103 3.43 -9.07 -4.44
C LEU A 103 3.00 -9.51 -5.85
N ILE A 104 3.29 -8.70 -6.86
CA ILE A 104 2.95 -8.98 -8.25
C ILE A 104 3.59 -10.29 -8.73
N TYR A 105 4.87 -10.48 -8.43
CA TYR A 105 5.60 -11.69 -8.80
C TYR A 105 4.98 -12.94 -8.15
N ALA A 106 4.76 -12.93 -6.83
CA ALA A 106 4.20 -14.07 -6.11
C ALA A 106 2.79 -14.45 -6.60
N VAL A 107 1.98 -13.45 -6.99
CA VAL A 107 0.67 -13.67 -7.62
C VAL A 107 0.86 -14.31 -9.00
N SER A 108 1.76 -13.78 -9.84
CA SER A 108 1.96 -14.22 -11.23
C SER A 108 2.42 -15.67 -11.35
N ILE A 109 3.23 -16.14 -10.39
CA ILE A 109 3.70 -17.52 -10.35
C ILE A 109 2.80 -18.47 -9.53
N GLY A 110 1.67 -17.97 -9.00
CA GLY A 110 0.73 -18.76 -8.20
C GLY A 110 1.24 -19.13 -6.78
N GLN A 111 2.31 -18.51 -6.30
CA GLN A 111 2.84 -18.72 -4.95
C GLN A 111 1.91 -18.10 -3.90
N LEU A 112 1.34 -16.93 -4.20
CA LEU A 112 0.45 -16.20 -3.30
C LEU A 112 -1.00 -16.47 -3.69
N LYS A 113 -1.76 -17.03 -2.74
CA LYS A 113 -3.20 -17.24 -2.89
C LYS A 113 -3.95 -15.95 -2.55
N TYR A 114 -5.08 -15.74 -3.22
CA TYR A 114 -5.98 -14.64 -2.94
C TYR A 114 -7.42 -15.07 -3.04
N LYS A 115 -8.30 -14.34 -2.38
CA LYS A 115 -9.74 -14.46 -2.53
C LYS A 115 -10.24 -13.35 -3.43
N ARG A 116 -11.15 -13.68 -4.36
CA ARG A 116 -11.83 -12.70 -5.20
C ARG A 116 -13.28 -12.61 -4.78
N PHE A 117 -13.81 -11.43 -4.68
CA PHE A 117 -15.21 -11.20 -4.36
C PHE A 117 -15.73 -9.93 -5.04
N GLU A 118 -17.01 -9.93 -5.35
CA GLU A 118 -17.70 -8.81 -5.95
C GLU A 118 -18.49 -8.05 -4.90
N ASN A 119 -18.48 -6.74 -5.00
CA ASN A 119 -19.33 -5.87 -4.23
C ASN A 119 -20.37 -5.26 -5.17
N GLU A 120 -21.57 -5.87 -5.20
CA GLU A 120 -22.67 -5.45 -6.06
C GLU A 120 -23.05 -3.98 -5.85
N ARG A 121 -22.98 -3.49 -4.60
CA ARG A 121 -23.32 -2.11 -4.27
C ARG A 121 -22.37 -1.09 -4.90
N SER A 122 -21.08 -1.38 -4.97
CA SER A 122 -20.07 -0.48 -5.54
C SER A 122 -19.78 -0.80 -7.01
N GLY A 123 -20.27 -1.94 -7.52
CA GLY A 123 -19.94 -2.42 -8.87
C GLY A 123 -18.44 -2.67 -9.04
N GLN A 124 -17.78 -3.20 -8.01
CA GLN A 124 -16.34 -3.44 -8.03
C GLN A 124 -16.00 -4.88 -7.64
N THR A 125 -15.02 -5.45 -8.33
CA THR A 125 -14.37 -6.69 -7.91
C THR A 125 -13.15 -6.35 -7.07
N PHE A 126 -13.00 -7.06 -5.96
CA PHE A 126 -11.88 -6.96 -5.03
C PHE A 126 -11.10 -8.26 -4.98
N VAL A 127 -9.82 -8.16 -4.71
CA VAL A 127 -8.97 -9.26 -4.30
C VAL A 127 -8.44 -9.01 -2.90
N SER A 128 -8.36 -10.08 -2.11
CA SER A 128 -7.92 -10.04 -0.72
C SER A 128 -6.81 -11.07 -0.51
N PHE A 129 -5.72 -10.62 0.10
CA PHE A 129 -4.55 -11.42 0.46
C PHE A 129 -4.46 -11.46 1.97
N ALA A 130 -4.50 -12.65 2.57
CA ALA A 130 -4.29 -12.79 4.01
C ALA A 130 -2.88 -12.32 4.39
N PHE A 131 -2.75 -11.58 5.50
CA PHE A 131 -1.43 -11.12 5.96
C PHE A 131 -0.46 -12.28 6.23
N ASP A 132 -0.97 -13.43 6.69
CA ASP A 132 -0.14 -14.60 6.94
C ASP A 132 0.44 -15.18 5.64
N ASP A 133 -0.35 -15.22 4.56
CA ASP A 133 0.14 -15.67 3.25
C ASP A 133 1.17 -14.68 2.68
N LEU A 134 0.94 -13.37 2.87
CA LEU A 134 1.89 -12.33 2.47
C LEU A 134 3.23 -12.43 3.23
N ARG A 135 3.20 -12.77 4.53
CA ARG A 135 4.42 -13.01 5.34
C ARG A 135 5.17 -14.23 4.86
N GLN A 136 4.47 -15.36 4.64
CA GLN A 136 5.06 -16.60 4.14
C GLN A 136 5.71 -16.45 2.77
N SER A 137 5.16 -15.57 1.93
CA SER A 137 5.69 -15.24 0.61
C SER A 137 6.74 -14.12 0.64
N GLU A 138 7.15 -13.67 1.84
CA GLU A 138 8.12 -12.59 2.06
C GLU A 138 7.73 -11.27 1.35
N VAL A 139 6.46 -11.03 1.13
CA VAL A 139 5.92 -9.81 0.53
C VAL A 139 5.92 -8.68 1.56
N ILE A 140 5.56 -8.97 2.82
CA ILE A 140 5.62 -8.00 3.92
C ILE A 140 7.06 -7.92 4.43
N PHE A 141 7.64 -6.72 4.39
CA PHE A 141 8.98 -6.46 4.94
C PHE A 141 8.94 -5.63 6.22
N LYS A 142 7.78 -5.00 6.55
CA LYS A 142 7.57 -4.21 7.76
C LYS A 142 6.13 -4.29 8.22
N GLU A 143 5.90 -4.32 9.54
CA GLU A 143 4.56 -4.33 10.11
C GLU A 143 4.50 -3.65 11.50
N MET A 144 3.28 -3.45 12.02
CA MET A 144 3.04 -2.74 13.27
C MET A 144 3.74 -3.34 14.50
N LYS A 145 4.03 -4.63 14.53
CA LYS A 145 4.74 -5.30 15.62
C LYS A 145 6.14 -4.71 15.89
N ASP A 146 6.69 -4.02 14.90
CA ASP A 146 8.02 -3.43 14.91
C ASP A 146 8.05 -2.01 15.50
N ARG A 147 7.03 -1.62 16.28
CA ARG A 147 6.90 -0.25 16.87
C ARG A 147 8.09 0.26 17.66
N CYS A 148 8.98 -0.63 18.12
CA CYS A 148 10.11 -0.22 18.95
C CYS A 148 11.16 0.66 18.26
N ILE A 149 11.07 0.91 16.95
CA ILE A 149 12.11 1.64 16.21
C ILE A 149 11.79 3.12 16.01
N PHE A 150 10.52 3.54 16.04
CA PHE A 150 10.14 4.93 15.79
C PHE A 150 9.92 5.79 17.04
N GLY A 151 9.96 5.21 18.23
CA GLY A 151 9.70 5.91 19.50
C GLY A 151 10.89 6.65 20.12
N GLN A 152 12.07 6.65 19.51
CA GLN A 152 13.28 7.27 20.07
C GLN A 152 13.88 8.42 19.26
N ILE A 153 13.15 9.00 18.33
CA ILE A 153 13.56 10.27 17.71
C ILE A 153 12.69 11.38 18.29
N SER A 154 12.80 11.59 19.59
CA SER A 154 12.27 12.77 20.26
C SER A 154 13.18 13.12 21.41
N LYS A 155 14.16 13.94 21.18
CA LYS A 155 14.60 15.09 21.99
C LYS A 155 15.95 15.59 21.50
#